data_53f539d72d032237897ca983acf95920
#
_entry.id   53f539d72d032237897ca983acf95920
#
_cell.length_a   1.000
_cell.length_b   1.000
_cell.length_c   1.000
_cell.angle_alpha   90.00
_cell.angle_beta   90.00
_cell.angle_gamma   90.00
#
_symmetry.space_group_name_H-M   'P 1'
#
loop_
_entity.id
_entity.type
_entity.pdbx_description
1 polymer ?
#
loop_
_entity_poly.entity_id
_entity_poly.type
_entity_poly.pdbx_seq_one_letter_code
_entity_poly.pdbx_strand_id
1 'polypeptide(L)'
;MHSSSTASRIAAFTLVLITAGYGLFEARTLLAGPLLSVESPNNGALVYGTLYEVRGKASQVSRVSINGRTASLDSSGRFAEPFLTPQGGGMLIIRAEDRFGRMSEEHIEIHGEPLIGSAGR
;
A
#
# COMPACT_ATOMS: atom_id res chain seq x y z
N MET A 1 11.46 55.04 -13.69
CA MET A 1 10.07 54.69 -13.41
C MET A 1 9.62 53.36 -14.04
N HIS A 2 10.25 52.95 -15.11
CA HIS A 2 9.87 51.67 -15.75
C HIS A 2 10.44 50.43 -15.06
N SER A 3 11.46 50.59 -14.26
CA SER A 3 12.07 49.45 -13.57
C SER A 3 11.20 48.84 -12.45
N SER A 4 10.35 49.66 -11.85
CA SER A 4 9.51 49.17 -10.78
C SER A 4 8.39 48.22 -11.27
N SER A 5 7.86 48.48 -12.46
CA SER A 5 6.79 47.63 -13.00
C SER A 5 7.36 46.27 -13.44
N THR A 6 8.57 46.25 -13.95
CA THR A 6 9.22 45.00 -14.34
C THR A 6 9.57 44.17 -13.11
N ALA A 7 10.13 44.81 -12.09
CA ALA A 7 10.46 44.13 -10.83
C ALA A 7 9.19 43.56 -10.17
N SER A 8 8.09 44.32 -10.20
CA SER A 8 6.83 43.86 -9.66
C SER A 8 6.27 42.65 -10.41
N ARG A 9 6.40 42.66 -11.73
CA ARG A 9 5.95 41.51 -12.55
C ARG A 9 6.78 40.27 -12.30
N ILE A 10 8.10 40.45 -12.16
CA ILE A 10 9.00 39.33 -11.84
C ILE A 10 8.66 38.77 -10.45
N ALA A 11 8.45 39.64 -9.47
CA ALA A 11 8.08 39.21 -8.13
C ALA A 11 6.75 38.46 -8.12
N ALA A 12 5.75 38.96 -8.85
CA ALA A 12 4.45 38.30 -8.94
C ALA A 12 4.57 36.94 -9.63
N PHE A 13 5.35 36.85 -10.71
CA PHE A 13 5.57 35.61 -11.43
C PHE A 13 6.29 34.57 -10.55
N THR A 14 7.30 35.00 -9.82
CA THR A 14 8.03 34.15 -8.88
C THR A 14 7.11 33.63 -7.78
N LEU A 15 6.26 34.48 -7.25
CA LEU A 15 5.31 34.08 -6.21
C LEU A 15 4.34 33.02 -6.74
N VAL A 16 3.83 33.21 -7.96
CA VAL A 16 2.95 32.21 -8.60
C VAL A 16 3.66 30.88 -8.79
N LEU A 17 4.92 30.91 -9.23
CA LEU A 17 5.69 29.68 -9.42
C LEU A 17 5.91 28.94 -8.11
N ILE A 18 6.24 29.67 -7.04
CA ILE A 18 6.44 29.08 -5.71
C ILE A 18 5.14 28.46 -5.21
N THR A 19 4.05 29.17 -5.34
CA THR A 19 2.73 28.67 -4.90
C THR A 19 2.30 27.44 -5.69
N ALA A 20 2.48 27.47 -7.00
CA ALA A 20 2.13 26.35 -7.87
C ALA A 20 3.00 25.13 -7.56
N GLY A 21 4.30 25.34 -7.37
CA GLY A 21 5.22 24.28 -7.01
C GLY A 21 4.90 23.64 -5.67
N TYR A 22 4.55 24.44 -4.69
CA TYR A 22 4.13 23.95 -3.37
C TYR A 22 2.83 23.17 -3.47
N GLY A 23 1.86 23.70 -4.24
CA GLY A 23 0.58 23.02 -4.44
C GLY A 23 0.73 21.68 -5.11
N LEU A 24 1.59 21.58 -6.12
CA LEU A 24 1.87 20.31 -6.79
C LEU A 24 2.58 19.32 -5.87
N PHE A 25 3.52 19.83 -5.07
CA PHE A 25 4.22 18.97 -4.10
C PHE A 25 3.26 18.38 -3.07
N GLU A 26 2.35 19.21 -2.56
CA GLU A 26 1.35 18.77 -1.58
C GLU A 26 0.35 17.80 -2.23
N ALA A 27 -0.08 18.11 -3.45
CA ALA A 27 -1.07 17.32 -4.17
C ALA A 27 -0.55 15.94 -4.54
N ARG A 28 0.75 15.76 -4.68
CA ARG A 28 1.29 14.44 -5.06
C ARG A 28 0.97 13.37 -4.01
N THR A 29 0.85 13.76 -2.74
CA THR A 29 0.46 12.84 -1.67
C THR A 29 -0.98 12.34 -1.89
N LEU A 30 -1.86 13.24 -2.33
CA LEU A 30 -3.23 12.89 -2.64
C LEU A 30 -3.33 12.10 -3.95
N LEU A 31 -2.46 12.41 -4.92
CA LEU A 31 -2.48 11.76 -6.23
C LEU A 31 -1.85 10.37 -6.20
N ALA A 32 -0.98 10.11 -5.24
CA ALA A 32 -0.31 8.82 -5.14
C ALA A 32 -1.25 7.66 -4.79
N GLY A 33 -2.41 7.98 -4.20
CA GLY A 33 -3.37 6.96 -3.80
C GLY A 33 -2.94 6.19 -2.56
N PRO A 34 -3.58 5.04 -2.32
CA PRO A 34 -3.25 4.25 -1.14
C PRO A 34 -1.89 3.58 -1.29
N LEU A 35 -1.11 3.58 -0.21
CA LEU A 35 0.19 2.96 -0.16
C LEU A 35 0.07 1.65 0.62
N LEU A 36 0.54 0.58 0.03
CA LEU A 36 0.46 -0.75 0.61
C LEU A 36 1.83 -1.40 0.55
N SER A 37 2.28 -1.88 1.71
CA SER A 37 3.53 -2.61 1.83
C SER A 37 3.26 -3.91 2.57
N VAL A 38 3.51 -5.04 1.93
CA VAL A 38 3.32 -6.35 2.54
C VAL A 38 4.66 -6.85 3.05
N GLU A 39 4.72 -7.06 4.36
CA GLU A 39 5.95 -7.49 5.01
C GLU A 39 6.11 -9.00 4.99
N SER A 40 5.00 -9.74 5.11
CA SER A 40 4.99 -11.20 5.16
C SER A 40 3.62 -11.73 4.73
N PRO A 41 3.55 -12.81 3.96
CA PRO A 41 4.67 -13.53 3.36
C PRO A 41 5.23 -12.79 2.15
N ASN A 42 6.45 -13.11 1.77
CA ASN A 42 7.05 -12.60 0.54
C ASN A 42 6.51 -13.36 -0.67
N ASN A 43 6.55 -12.74 -1.83
CA ASN A 43 6.14 -13.39 -3.06
C ASN A 43 6.98 -14.66 -3.31
N GLY A 44 6.33 -15.77 -3.54
CA GLY A 44 6.98 -17.05 -3.69
C GLY A 44 7.36 -17.73 -2.38
N ALA A 45 6.91 -17.19 -1.25
CA ALA A 45 7.27 -17.72 0.07
C ALA A 45 6.72 -19.13 0.28
N LEU A 46 7.47 -19.92 1.00
CA LEU A 46 7.04 -21.24 1.45
C LEU A 46 6.45 -21.12 2.84
N VAL A 47 5.23 -21.57 3.01
CA VAL A 47 4.48 -21.44 4.25
C VAL A 47 4.30 -22.84 4.85
N TYR A 48 4.63 -22.97 6.12
CA TYR A 48 4.53 -24.25 6.83
C TYR A 48 3.39 -24.22 7.84
N GLY A 49 2.79 -25.39 8.03
CA GLY A 49 1.75 -25.55 9.05
C GLY A 49 0.37 -25.23 8.54
N THR A 50 -0.57 -25.14 9.48
CA THR A 50 -1.99 -24.95 9.18
C THR A 50 -2.35 -23.49 8.99
N LEU A 51 -1.71 -22.61 9.78
CA LEU A 51 -1.98 -21.18 9.76
C LEU A 51 -0.71 -20.42 9.45
N TYR A 52 -0.86 -19.31 8.77
CA TYR A 52 0.20 -18.35 8.58
C TYR A 52 -0.36 -16.96 8.79
N GLU A 53 0.51 -15.99 9.02
CA GLU A 53 0.10 -14.63 9.28
C GLU A 53 0.48 -13.74 8.10
N VAL A 54 -0.50 -12.96 7.64
CA VAL A 54 -0.27 -11.93 6.63
C VAL A 54 -0.09 -10.62 7.35
N ARG A 55 1.07 -10.01 7.17
CA ARG A 55 1.45 -8.78 7.86
C ARG A 55 1.84 -7.71 6.85
N GLY A 56 1.50 -6.50 7.17
CA GLY A 56 1.86 -5.39 6.32
C GLY A 56 1.52 -4.06 6.93
N LYS A 57 1.74 -3.03 6.15
CA LYS A 57 1.45 -1.66 6.53
C LYS A 57 0.78 -0.96 5.36
N ALA A 58 -0.25 -0.19 5.68
CA ALA A 58 -0.96 0.60 4.69
C ALA A 58 -1.05 2.04 5.15
N SER A 59 -0.93 2.97 4.22
CA SER A 59 -1.03 4.41 4.48
C SER A 59 -2.03 5.01 3.51
N GLN A 60 -2.72 6.05 3.96
CA GLN A 60 -3.71 6.76 3.16
C GLN A 60 -4.81 5.83 2.65
N VAL A 61 -5.26 4.94 3.52
CA VAL A 61 -6.28 3.95 3.20
C VAL A 61 -7.47 4.10 4.13
N SER A 62 -8.65 3.77 3.64
CA SER A 62 -9.84 3.64 4.45
C SER A 62 -10.12 2.17 4.78
N ARG A 63 -9.65 1.25 3.94
CA ARG A 63 -9.87 -0.17 4.12
C ARG A 63 -8.79 -1.00 3.45
N VAL A 64 -8.41 -2.09 4.11
CA VAL A 64 -7.55 -3.11 3.53
C VAL A 64 -8.32 -4.43 3.58
N SER A 65 -8.28 -5.18 2.49
CA SER A 65 -8.87 -6.51 2.44
C SER A 65 -7.84 -7.51 1.94
N ILE A 66 -7.96 -8.74 2.42
CA ILE A 66 -7.10 -9.85 2.04
C ILE A 66 -8.02 -10.97 1.58
N ASN A 67 -7.93 -11.32 0.30
CA ASN A 67 -8.82 -12.31 -0.32
C ASN A 67 -10.30 -12.02 -0.05
N GLY A 68 -10.66 -10.74 -0.09
CA GLY A 68 -12.03 -10.29 0.14
C GLY A 68 -12.44 -10.11 1.59
N ARG A 69 -11.58 -10.47 2.54
CA ARG A 69 -11.85 -10.31 3.96
C ARG A 69 -11.20 -9.03 4.48
N THR A 70 -11.97 -8.18 5.13
CA THR A 70 -11.46 -6.92 5.66
C THR A 70 -10.47 -7.18 6.79
N ALA A 71 -9.30 -6.54 6.69
CA ALA A 71 -8.27 -6.61 7.73
C ALA A 71 -8.43 -5.45 8.70
N SER A 72 -8.09 -5.70 9.95
CA SER A 72 -8.07 -4.66 10.98
C SER A 72 -6.73 -3.94 10.96
N LEU A 73 -6.80 -2.62 10.94
CA LEU A 73 -5.61 -1.77 10.96
C LEU A 73 -5.44 -1.15 12.35
N ASP A 74 -4.20 -1.09 12.82
CA ASP A 74 -3.91 -0.36 14.04
C ASP A 74 -3.71 1.14 13.74
N SER A 75 -3.41 1.92 14.78
CA SER A 75 -3.27 3.37 14.65
C SER A 75 -2.10 3.79 13.74
N SER A 76 -1.13 2.92 13.53
CA SER A 76 0.00 3.19 12.64
C SER A 76 -0.22 2.65 11.22
N GLY A 77 -1.36 2.02 10.96
CA GLY A 77 -1.68 1.46 9.66
C GLY A 77 -1.17 0.05 9.45
N ARG A 78 -0.73 -0.61 10.49
CA ARG A 78 -0.25 -1.99 10.40
C ARG A 78 -1.40 -2.97 10.55
N PHE A 79 -1.29 -4.07 9.83
CA PHE A 79 -2.25 -5.16 9.92
C PHE A 79 -1.51 -6.50 10.06
N ALA A 80 -2.15 -7.44 10.73
CA ALA A 80 -1.66 -8.80 10.89
C ALA A 80 -2.88 -9.70 11.00
N GLU A 81 -3.09 -10.55 10.02
CA GLU A 81 -4.27 -11.40 9.94
C GLU A 81 -3.88 -12.85 9.72
N PRO A 82 -4.47 -13.79 10.47
CA PRO A 82 -4.20 -15.22 10.26
C PRO A 82 -5.02 -15.76 9.10
N PHE A 83 -4.40 -16.62 8.33
CA PHE A 83 -5.03 -17.32 7.21
C PHE A 83 -4.66 -18.79 7.24
N LEU A 84 -5.56 -19.60 6.72
CA LEU A 84 -5.30 -21.03 6.56
C LEU A 84 -4.33 -21.23 5.39
N THR A 85 -3.38 -22.12 5.59
CA THR A 85 -2.43 -22.49 4.54
C THR A 85 -3.14 -23.33 3.49
N PRO A 86 -3.19 -22.89 2.24
CA PRO A 86 -3.79 -23.71 1.20
C PRO A 86 -2.90 -24.90 0.85
N GLN A 87 -3.53 -26.00 0.52
CA GLN A 87 -2.80 -27.19 0.07
C GLN A 87 -2.13 -26.91 -1.27
N GLY A 88 -0.82 -27.12 -1.31
CA GLY A 88 -0.04 -26.91 -2.53
C GLY A 88 0.26 -25.46 -2.85
N GLY A 89 -0.33 -24.51 -2.11
CA GLY A 89 -0.10 -23.11 -2.33
C GLY A 89 -1.34 -22.37 -2.83
N GLY A 90 -1.18 -21.10 -3.05
CA GLY A 90 -2.26 -20.24 -3.51
C GLY A 90 -1.81 -18.83 -3.76
N MET A 91 -2.78 -17.98 -4.07
CA MET A 91 -2.54 -16.57 -4.34
C MET A 91 -3.21 -15.72 -3.25
N LEU A 92 -2.45 -14.81 -2.68
CA LEU A 92 -2.99 -13.79 -1.80
C LEU A 92 -3.23 -12.52 -2.61
N ILE A 93 -4.41 -11.99 -2.53
CA ILE A 93 -4.76 -10.73 -3.15
C ILE A 93 -5.04 -9.74 -2.02
N ILE A 94 -4.14 -8.80 -1.82
CA ILE A 94 -4.26 -7.79 -0.78
C ILE A 94 -4.61 -6.49 -1.47
N ARG A 95 -5.74 -5.92 -1.08
CA ARG A 95 -6.28 -4.72 -1.72
C ARG A 95 -6.44 -3.62 -0.69
N ALA A 96 -5.91 -2.45 -1.01
CA ALA A 96 -6.05 -1.25 -0.21
C ALA A 96 -6.91 -0.25 -0.98
N GLU A 97 -7.87 0.35 -0.29
CA GLU A 97 -8.77 1.33 -0.88
C GLU A 97 -8.70 2.61 -0.06
N ASP A 98 -8.60 3.76 -0.71
CA ASP A 98 -8.62 5.04 -0.04
C ASP A 98 -10.05 5.60 0.01
N ARG A 99 -10.20 6.76 0.67
CA ARG A 99 -11.51 7.39 0.83
C ARG A 99 -12.07 7.94 -0.49
N PHE A 100 -11.25 8.04 -1.52
CA PHE A 100 -11.67 8.51 -2.84
C PHE A 100 -11.98 7.36 -3.79
N GLY A 101 -11.95 6.13 -3.31
CA GLY A 101 -12.24 4.95 -4.13
C GLY A 101 -11.06 4.43 -4.95
N ARG A 102 -9.89 5.02 -4.80
CA ARG A 102 -8.69 4.51 -5.50
C ARG A 102 -8.20 3.25 -4.81
N MET A 103 -7.67 2.34 -5.59
CA MET A 103 -7.24 1.03 -5.11
C MET A 103 -5.80 0.75 -5.46
N SER A 104 -5.14 0.03 -4.56
CA SER A 104 -3.82 -0.56 -4.79
C SER A 104 -3.92 -2.03 -4.44
N GLU A 105 -3.37 -2.90 -5.29
CA GLU A 105 -3.41 -4.35 -5.08
C GLU A 105 -2.01 -4.93 -5.10
N GLU A 106 -1.80 -5.90 -4.22
CA GLU A 106 -0.61 -6.73 -4.21
C GLU A 106 -1.05 -8.19 -4.40
N HIS A 107 -0.42 -8.86 -5.35
CA HIS A 107 -0.64 -10.27 -5.61
C HIS A 107 0.58 -11.03 -5.15
N ILE A 108 0.40 -11.90 -4.16
CA ILE A 108 1.48 -12.65 -3.56
C ILE A 108 1.20 -14.13 -3.75
N GLU A 109 2.09 -14.79 -4.46
CA GLU A 109 2.03 -16.23 -4.61
C GLU A 109 2.70 -16.89 -3.42
N ILE A 110 2.04 -17.87 -2.83
CA ILE A 110 2.58 -18.64 -1.71
C ILE A 110 2.53 -20.12 -2.04
N HIS A 111 3.47 -20.85 -1.45
CA HIS A 111 3.53 -22.30 -1.57
C HIS A 111 3.27 -22.92 -0.20
N GLY A 112 2.22 -23.73 -0.13
CA GLY A 112 1.85 -24.38 1.12
C GLY A 112 2.60 -25.70 1.28
N GLU A 113 3.22 -25.87 2.43
CA GLU A 113 3.93 -27.09 2.77
C GLU A 113 3.44 -27.58 4.13
N PRO A 114 2.73 -28.71 4.19
CA PRO A 114 2.28 -29.20 5.49
C PRO A 114 3.46 -29.68 6.31
N LEU A 115 3.38 -29.49 7.62
CA LEU A 115 4.45 -29.87 8.52
C LEU A 115 4.71 -31.37 8.53
N ILE A 116 3.71 -32.16 8.21
CA ILE A 116 3.80 -33.63 8.32
C ILE A 116 3.63 -34.32 6.97
N GLY A 117 3.08 -33.63 6.00
CA GLY A 117 2.60 -34.28 4.80
C GLY A 117 3.65 -34.76 3.83
N SER A 118 4.81 -34.16 3.86
CA SER A 118 5.86 -34.43 2.89
C SER A 118 6.56 -35.75 3.13
N ALA A 119 6.52 -36.27 4.36
CA ALA A 119 7.33 -37.43 4.73
C ALA A 119 6.93 -38.71 4.06
N GLY A 120 5.71 -38.82 3.59
CA GLY A 120 5.22 -40.03 2.98
C GLY A 120 5.36 -40.09 1.47
N ARG A 121 5.97 -39.13 0.88
CA ARG A 121 6.00 -39.04 -0.59
C ARG A 121 7.33 -39.52 -1.19
#